data_bcb320add5011549e8ab3265a6e3459c
#
_entry.id   bcb320add5011549e8ab3265a6e3459c
#
_cell.length_a   1.000
_cell.length_b   1.000
_cell.length_c   1.000
_cell.angle_alpha   90.00
_cell.angle_beta   90.00
_cell.angle_gamma   90.00
#
_symmetry.space_group_name_H-M   'P 1'
#
loop_
_entity.id
_entity.type
_entity.pdbx_description
1 polymer ?
#
loop_
_entity_poly.entity_id
_entity_poly.type
_entity_poly.pdbx_seq_one_letter_code
_entity_poly.pdbx_strand_id
1 'polypeptide(L)'
;MGITVDGAGYNLELSHREILNQLTEISSRQLPEPGHRQVAFNTVETLLCYGLFYILDPHRYGGANIAKVPSIVRTLAAFFRRTPGSITNKMLNLDGSRQHSARNEPLLFAHLASEPTIYPTLYRDILITARNLSIGEEALPDFLNYLHDGAGMEDLFGQEDLPNSTAVLLAGTERV
;
A
#
# COMPACT_ATOMS: atom_id res chain seq x y z
N MET A 1 -22.75 0.63 3.55
CA MET A 1 -22.43 0.53 4.99
C MET A 1 -20.95 0.61 5.18
N GLY A 2 -20.49 1.60 5.95
CA GLY A 2 -19.08 1.89 6.17
C GLY A 2 -18.37 0.85 7.00
N ILE A 3 -17.27 0.30 6.46
CA ILE A 3 -16.33 -0.44 7.28
C ILE A 3 -15.40 0.58 7.92
N THR A 4 -15.80 1.10 9.06
CA THR A 4 -14.89 1.81 9.94
C THR A 4 -14.10 0.76 10.68
N VAL A 5 -12.78 0.75 10.51
CA VAL A 5 -11.93 -0.05 11.40
C VAL A 5 -11.96 0.65 12.75
N ASP A 6 -12.72 0.09 13.68
CA ASP A 6 -12.91 0.66 15.01
C ASP A 6 -11.57 0.95 15.67
N GLY A 7 -11.36 2.20 16.04
CA GLY A 7 -10.14 2.67 16.68
C GLY A 7 -8.98 3.02 15.73
N ALA A 8 -9.06 2.70 14.44
CA ALA A 8 -7.96 2.97 13.51
C ALA A 8 -8.04 4.34 12.80
N GLY A 9 -9.20 4.99 12.85
CA GLY A 9 -9.40 6.27 12.15
C GLY A 9 -9.36 6.17 10.61
N TYR A 10 -9.36 4.96 10.06
CA TYR A 10 -9.43 4.71 8.62
C TYR A 10 -10.86 4.39 8.22
N ASN A 11 -11.38 5.15 7.26
CA ASN A 11 -12.61 4.81 6.57
C ASN A 11 -12.25 4.00 5.32
N LEU A 12 -12.58 2.72 5.29
CA LEU A 12 -12.36 1.83 4.14
C LEU A 12 -13.53 1.82 3.16
N GLU A 13 -14.62 2.55 3.44
CA GLU A 13 -15.60 2.93 2.43
C GLU A 13 -15.12 4.14 1.65
N LEU A 14 -14.07 3.95 0.91
CA LEU A 14 -13.63 4.98 -0.02
C LEU A 14 -14.61 5.03 -1.19
N SER A 15 -15.44 6.05 -1.21
CA SER A 15 -16.20 6.38 -2.40
C SER A 15 -15.25 6.70 -3.56
N HIS A 16 -15.73 6.51 -4.78
CA HIS A 16 -14.97 6.92 -5.99
C HIS A 16 -14.47 8.38 -5.88
N ARG A 17 -15.29 9.27 -5.34
CA ARG A 17 -14.94 10.68 -5.13
C ARG A 17 -13.80 10.87 -4.14
N GLU A 18 -13.76 10.11 -3.07
CA GLU A 18 -12.68 10.19 -2.08
C GLU A 18 -11.38 9.68 -2.65
N ILE A 19 -11.40 8.57 -3.38
CA ILE A 19 -10.23 8.05 -4.09
C ILE A 19 -9.72 9.10 -5.09
N LEU A 20 -10.62 9.67 -5.89
CA LEU A 20 -10.30 10.71 -6.86
C LEU A 20 -9.64 11.92 -6.20
N ASN A 21 -10.19 12.41 -5.10
CA ASN A 21 -9.64 13.54 -4.36
C ASN A 21 -8.24 13.23 -3.80
N GLN A 22 -8.03 12.04 -3.25
CA GLN A 22 -6.75 11.63 -2.70
C GLN A 22 -5.67 11.43 -3.78
N LEU A 23 -6.02 10.83 -4.92
CA LEU A 23 -5.12 10.70 -6.07
C LEU A 23 -4.77 12.08 -6.67
N THR A 24 -5.73 12.98 -6.74
CA THR A 24 -5.50 14.36 -7.22
C THR A 24 -4.56 15.10 -6.26
N GLU A 25 -4.75 14.96 -4.96
CA GLU A 25 -3.86 15.53 -3.94
C GLU A 25 -2.42 15.00 -4.12
N ILE A 26 -2.23 13.69 -4.31
CA ILE A 26 -0.92 13.09 -4.55
C ILE A 26 -0.29 13.67 -5.81
N SER A 27 -1.03 13.70 -6.92
CA SER A 27 -0.53 14.17 -8.22
C SER A 27 -0.14 15.65 -8.22
N SER A 28 -0.81 16.47 -7.41
CA SER A 28 -0.53 17.91 -7.29
C SER A 28 0.48 18.25 -6.20
N ARG A 29 0.90 17.26 -5.42
CA ARG A 29 1.84 17.46 -4.32
C ARG A 29 3.20 17.89 -4.83
N GLN A 30 3.77 18.90 -4.18
CA GLN A 30 5.15 19.30 -4.43
C GLN A 30 6.11 18.54 -3.53
N LEU A 31 7.37 18.42 -3.96
CA LEU A 31 8.42 17.89 -3.12
C LEU A 31 8.58 18.79 -1.89
N PRO A 32 8.72 18.23 -0.68
CA PRO A 32 8.93 19.02 0.51
C PRO A 32 10.26 19.78 0.41
N GLU A 33 10.26 21.04 0.86
CA GLU A 33 11.49 21.79 0.98
C GLU A 33 12.43 21.14 2.01
N PRO A 34 13.76 21.26 1.83
CA PRO A 34 14.72 20.73 2.80
C PRO A 34 14.43 21.25 4.21
N GLY A 35 14.35 20.33 5.18
CA GLY A 35 14.07 20.65 6.58
C GLY A 35 12.60 20.77 6.96
N HIS A 36 11.67 20.70 6.01
CA HIS A 36 10.22 20.66 6.31
C HIS A 36 9.72 19.23 6.47
N ARG A 37 8.75 19.08 7.38
CA ARG A 37 8.10 17.79 7.62
C ARG A 37 7.24 17.40 6.41
N GLN A 38 7.33 16.15 5.99
CA GLN A 38 6.46 15.62 4.95
C GLN A 38 5.00 15.57 5.42
N VAL A 39 4.09 15.77 4.49
CA VAL A 39 2.65 15.59 4.70
C VAL A 39 2.38 14.14 5.12
N ALA A 40 1.41 13.90 6.00
CA ALA A 40 0.98 12.57 6.39
C ALA A 40 0.52 11.76 5.16
N PHE A 41 0.70 10.43 5.23
CA PHE A 41 0.14 9.54 4.22
C PHE A 41 -1.39 9.60 4.26
N ASN A 42 -2.03 9.76 3.10
CA ASN A 42 -3.47 9.59 3.01
C ASN A 42 -3.84 8.10 2.93
N THR A 43 -5.14 7.80 2.94
CA THR A 43 -5.61 6.40 2.94
C THR A 43 -5.21 5.65 1.66
N VAL A 44 -5.28 6.28 0.49
CA VAL A 44 -4.87 5.68 -0.78
C VAL A 44 -3.38 5.31 -0.76
N GLU A 45 -2.51 6.22 -0.33
CA GLU A 45 -1.08 5.92 -0.18
C GLU A 45 -0.85 4.76 0.79
N THR A 46 -1.55 4.74 1.91
CA THR A 46 -1.45 3.69 2.93
C THR A 46 -1.88 2.33 2.39
N LEU A 47 -2.98 2.28 1.65
CA LEU A 47 -3.48 1.05 1.03
C LEU A 47 -2.53 0.53 -0.05
N LEU A 48 -1.92 1.41 -0.84
CA LEU A 48 -0.91 1.01 -1.82
C LEU A 48 0.36 0.47 -1.14
N CYS A 49 0.78 1.06 -0.02
CA CYS A 49 1.88 0.51 0.80
C CYS A 49 1.52 -0.86 1.39
N TYR A 50 0.27 -1.05 1.83
CA TYR A 50 -0.20 -2.36 2.29
C TYR A 50 -0.06 -3.42 1.18
N GLY A 51 -0.43 -3.08 -0.05
CA GLY A 51 -0.33 -3.99 -1.19
C GLY A 51 1.09 -4.50 -1.45
N LEU A 52 2.11 -3.72 -1.10
CA LEU A 52 3.50 -4.15 -1.27
C LEU A 52 3.87 -5.38 -0.42
N PHE A 53 3.15 -5.66 0.67
CA PHE A 53 3.37 -6.87 1.47
C PHE A 53 3.10 -8.16 0.70
N TYR A 54 2.34 -8.11 -0.39
CA TYR A 54 2.12 -9.28 -1.26
C TYR A 54 3.34 -9.62 -2.12
N ILE A 55 4.30 -8.70 -2.27
CA ILE A 55 5.42 -8.87 -3.21
C ILE A 55 6.79 -8.60 -2.60
N LEU A 56 6.88 -8.01 -1.40
CA LEU A 56 8.17 -7.75 -0.75
C LEU A 56 8.08 -7.73 0.78
N ASP A 57 9.23 -7.96 1.40
CA ASP A 57 9.41 -7.87 2.85
C ASP A 57 10.19 -6.58 3.19
N PRO A 58 9.55 -5.60 3.89
CA PRO A 58 10.21 -4.34 4.21
C PRO A 58 11.42 -4.48 5.14
N HIS A 59 11.51 -5.58 5.91
CA HIS A 59 12.62 -5.83 6.83
C HIS A 59 13.96 -6.03 6.13
N ARG A 60 13.94 -6.37 4.85
CA ARG A 60 15.15 -6.56 4.03
C ARG A 60 15.83 -5.25 3.63
N TYR A 61 15.13 -4.12 3.73
CA TYR A 61 15.52 -2.85 3.11
C TYR A 61 15.72 -1.71 4.10
N GLY A 62 16.16 -2.02 5.32
CA GLY A 62 16.51 -1.01 6.31
C GLY A 62 17.94 -0.48 6.16
N GLY A 63 18.18 0.75 6.60
CA GLY A 63 19.51 1.34 6.66
C GLY A 63 20.25 1.35 5.31
N ALA A 64 21.44 0.78 5.26
CA ALA A 64 22.26 0.74 4.04
C ALA A 64 21.65 -0.07 2.88
N ASN A 65 20.66 -0.94 3.17
CA ASN A 65 20.00 -1.75 2.15
C ASN A 65 18.90 -1.00 1.41
N ILE A 66 18.56 0.22 1.79
CA ILE A 66 17.50 1.01 1.14
C ILE A 66 17.76 1.23 -0.36
N ALA A 67 19.01 1.28 -0.77
CA ALA A 67 19.38 1.40 -2.19
C ALA A 67 19.01 0.16 -3.02
N LYS A 68 18.78 -0.99 -2.37
CA LYS A 68 18.45 -2.28 -3.01
C LYS A 68 16.95 -2.54 -3.11
N VAL A 69 16.09 -1.59 -2.71
CA VAL A 69 14.64 -1.76 -2.81
C VAL A 69 14.22 -2.07 -4.25
N PRO A 70 13.20 -2.93 -4.43
CA PRO A 70 12.63 -3.20 -5.74
C PRO A 70 12.17 -1.93 -6.46
N SER A 71 12.18 -1.96 -7.78
CA SER A 71 11.81 -0.80 -8.62
C SER A 71 10.41 -0.26 -8.29
N ILE A 72 9.48 -1.12 -7.93
CA ILE A 72 8.13 -0.71 -7.55
C ILE A 72 8.10 0.24 -6.34
N VAL A 73 8.98 0.04 -5.36
CA VAL A 73 9.09 0.95 -4.21
C VAL A 73 9.54 2.34 -4.65
N ARG A 74 10.53 2.40 -5.58
CA ARG A 74 10.98 3.68 -6.15
C ARG A 74 9.90 4.34 -6.99
N THR A 75 9.15 3.57 -7.76
CA THR A 75 8.04 4.08 -8.57
C THR A 75 6.95 4.70 -7.70
N LEU A 76 6.51 3.99 -6.66
CA LEU A 76 5.51 4.53 -5.72
C LEU A 76 6.06 5.73 -4.94
N ALA A 77 7.32 5.71 -4.52
CA ALA A 77 7.94 6.84 -3.86
C ALA A 77 7.93 8.09 -4.75
N ALA A 78 8.31 7.94 -6.01
CA ALA A 78 8.26 9.03 -7.00
C ALA A 78 6.83 9.55 -7.19
N PHE A 79 5.86 8.67 -7.35
CA PHE A 79 4.44 9.03 -7.48
C PHE A 79 3.92 9.78 -6.25
N PHE A 80 4.25 9.30 -5.06
CA PHE A 80 3.85 9.96 -3.80
C PHE A 80 4.65 11.22 -3.46
N ARG A 81 5.67 11.56 -4.25
CA ARG A 81 6.61 12.63 -3.92
C ARG A 81 7.30 12.41 -2.57
N ARG A 82 7.75 11.17 -2.33
CA ARG A 82 8.42 10.74 -1.10
C ARG A 82 9.73 10.03 -1.42
N THR A 83 10.49 9.69 -0.38
CA THR A 83 11.67 8.84 -0.53
C THR A 83 11.29 7.36 -0.46
N PRO A 84 12.07 6.45 -1.06
CA PRO A 84 11.85 5.00 -0.88
C PRO A 84 11.84 4.58 0.59
N GLY A 85 12.68 5.21 1.43
CA GLY A 85 12.71 4.96 2.87
C GLY A 85 11.39 5.32 3.56
N SER A 86 10.68 6.33 3.09
CA SER A 86 9.35 6.66 3.60
C SER A 86 8.34 5.54 3.36
N ILE A 87 8.42 4.88 2.19
CA ILE A 87 7.54 3.75 1.85
C ILE A 87 7.84 2.55 2.76
N THR A 88 9.11 2.14 2.87
CA THR A 88 9.49 1.01 3.72
C THR A 88 9.18 1.28 5.19
N ASN A 89 9.38 2.51 5.66
CA ASN A 89 9.00 2.91 7.01
C ASN A 89 7.49 2.84 7.24
N LYS A 90 6.69 3.24 6.24
CA LYS A 90 5.23 3.10 6.30
C LYS A 90 4.82 1.63 6.43
N MET A 91 5.44 0.74 5.67
CA MET A 91 5.20 -0.69 5.78
C MET A 91 5.57 -1.23 7.17
N LEU A 92 6.72 -0.85 7.74
CA LEU A 92 7.13 -1.25 9.09
C LEU A 92 6.22 -0.68 10.19
N ASN A 93 5.56 0.43 9.95
CA ASN A 93 4.52 0.94 10.84
C ASN A 93 3.24 0.09 10.74
N LEU A 94 2.87 -0.29 9.52
CA LEU A 94 1.67 -1.10 9.26
C LEU A 94 1.77 -2.48 9.91
N ASP A 95 2.91 -3.16 9.83
CA ASP A 95 3.10 -4.48 10.43
C ASP A 95 3.34 -4.46 11.95
N GLY A 96 3.42 -3.26 12.54
CA GLY A 96 3.63 -3.09 13.98
C GLY A 96 5.07 -3.29 14.44
N SER A 97 6.03 -3.43 13.54
CA SER A 97 7.45 -3.66 13.88
C SER A 97 8.11 -2.47 14.55
N ARG A 98 7.57 -1.27 14.36
CA ARG A 98 8.08 -0.05 14.98
C ARG A 98 7.35 0.27 16.27
N GLN A 99 8.09 0.38 17.37
CA GLN A 99 7.55 0.64 18.71
C GLN A 99 6.83 1.99 18.86
N HIS A 100 7.11 2.95 17.99
CA HIS A 100 6.53 4.30 18.01
C HIS A 100 5.64 4.57 16.80
N SER A 101 5.18 3.51 16.13
CA SER A 101 4.21 3.65 15.03
C SER A 101 2.88 4.22 15.53
N ALA A 102 2.16 4.91 14.65
CA ALA A 102 0.80 5.33 14.95
C ALA A 102 -0.03 4.10 15.34
N ARG A 103 -0.72 4.17 16.47
CA ARG A 103 -1.48 3.04 17.07
C ARG A 103 -2.47 2.39 16.11
N ASN A 104 -2.88 3.13 15.09
CA ASN A 104 -3.96 2.75 14.20
C ASN A 104 -3.50 1.94 12.99
N GLU A 105 -2.22 2.01 12.62
CA GLU A 105 -1.70 1.31 11.43
C GLU A 105 -1.67 -0.22 11.58
N PRO A 106 -1.20 -0.79 12.72
CA PRO A 106 -1.30 -2.22 12.95
C PRO A 106 -2.75 -2.75 12.99
N LEU A 107 -3.70 -1.94 13.46
CA LEU A 107 -5.13 -2.30 13.45
C LEU A 107 -5.67 -2.39 12.03
N LEU A 108 -5.31 -1.45 11.17
CA LEU A 108 -5.65 -1.50 9.75
C LEU A 108 -5.07 -2.74 9.09
N PHE A 109 -3.79 -3.02 9.32
CA PHE A 109 -3.11 -4.20 8.78
C PHE A 109 -3.82 -5.49 9.20
N ALA A 110 -4.11 -5.66 10.49
CA ALA A 110 -4.80 -6.82 11.01
C ALA A 110 -6.21 -6.98 10.42
N HIS A 111 -6.94 -5.88 10.26
CA HIS A 111 -8.27 -5.90 9.68
C HIS A 111 -8.23 -6.35 8.21
N LEU A 112 -7.37 -5.77 7.40
CA LEU A 112 -7.23 -6.15 5.98
C LEU A 112 -6.76 -7.61 5.82
N ALA A 113 -5.89 -8.08 6.70
CA ALA A 113 -5.43 -9.46 6.70
C ALA A 113 -6.54 -10.45 7.12
N SER A 114 -7.45 -10.05 8.01
CA SER A 114 -8.57 -10.89 8.45
C SER A 114 -9.73 -10.95 7.45
N GLU A 115 -9.84 -9.97 6.57
CA GLU A 115 -10.91 -9.82 5.59
C GLU A 115 -10.34 -9.77 4.16
N PRO A 116 -9.90 -10.91 3.62
CA PRO A 116 -9.08 -10.95 2.39
C PRO A 116 -9.80 -10.47 1.13
N THR A 117 -11.12 -10.38 1.16
CA THR A 117 -11.92 -9.91 0.00
C THR A 117 -12.01 -8.40 -0.11
N ILE A 118 -11.73 -7.66 0.97
CA ILE A 118 -11.85 -6.19 0.99
C ILE A 118 -10.73 -5.55 0.16
N TYR A 119 -9.50 -5.95 0.38
CA TYR A 119 -8.35 -5.29 -0.22
C TYR A 119 -8.33 -5.35 -1.76
N PRO A 120 -8.58 -6.48 -2.42
CA PRO A 120 -8.61 -6.53 -3.88
C PRO A 120 -9.58 -5.55 -4.51
N THR A 121 -10.75 -5.37 -3.91
CA THR A 121 -11.75 -4.41 -4.38
C THR A 121 -11.24 -2.97 -4.25
N LEU A 122 -10.71 -2.60 -3.08
CA LEU A 122 -10.14 -1.27 -2.85
C LEU A 122 -8.97 -0.97 -3.80
N TYR A 123 -8.08 -1.92 -3.99
CA TYR A 123 -6.94 -1.79 -4.88
C TYR A 123 -7.39 -1.56 -6.34
N ARG A 124 -8.36 -2.34 -6.82
CA ARG A 124 -8.94 -2.15 -8.16
C ARG A 124 -9.57 -0.78 -8.32
N ASP A 125 -10.36 -0.35 -7.35
CA ASP A 125 -11.03 0.95 -7.40
C ASP A 125 -10.03 2.10 -7.45
N ILE A 126 -8.92 1.99 -6.71
CA ILE A 126 -7.81 2.94 -6.77
C ILE A 126 -7.22 2.99 -8.18
N LEU A 127 -6.88 1.83 -8.75
CA LEU A 127 -6.27 1.79 -10.08
C LEU A 127 -7.21 2.27 -11.19
N ILE A 128 -8.47 1.86 -11.16
CA ILE A 128 -9.47 2.31 -12.14
C ILE A 128 -9.62 3.83 -12.06
N THR A 129 -9.72 4.38 -10.85
CA THR A 129 -9.82 5.83 -10.67
C THR A 129 -8.55 6.54 -11.13
N ALA A 130 -7.37 5.97 -10.88
CA ALA A 130 -6.11 6.51 -11.38
C ALA A 130 -6.08 6.57 -12.91
N ARG A 131 -6.50 5.50 -13.59
CA ARG A 131 -6.59 5.49 -15.07
C ARG A 131 -7.57 6.54 -15.60
N ASN A 132 -8.69 6.74 -14.92
CA ASN A 132 -9.66 7.79 -15.28
C ASN A 132 -9.08 9.20 -15.10
N LEU A 133 -8.10 9.37 -14.24
CA LEU A 133 -7.34 10.62 -14.05
C LEU A 133 -6.11 10.72 -14.98
N SER A 134 -5.97 9.81 -15.94
CA SER A 134 -4.78 9.72 -16.82
C SER A 134 -3.46 9.45 -16.07
N ILE A 135 -3.53 8.88 -14.88
CA ILE A 135 -2.36 8.36 -14.16
C ILE A 135 -2.07 6.97 -14.74
N GLY A 136 -1.03 6.87 -15.56
CA GLY A 136 -0.68 5.65 -16.29
C GLY A 136 0.13 4.64 -15.49
N GLU A 137 0.43 3.53 -16.14
CA GLU A 137 1.24 2.41 -15.59
C GLU A 137 2.65 2.84 -15.17
N GLU A 138 3.21 3.86 -15.83
CA GLU A 138 4.53 4.38 -15.51
C GLU A 138 4.59 5.09 -14.14
N ALA A 139 3.48 5.68 -13.70
CA ALA A 139 3.37 6.38 -12.42
C ALA A 139 2.80 5.48 -11.32
N LEU A 140 1.74 4.74 -11.62
CA LEU A 140 1.08 3.82 -10.71
C LEU A 140 0.81 2.50 -11.44
N PRO A 141 1.79 1.56 -11.47
CA PRO A 141 1.61 0.26 -12.11
C PRO A 141 0.65 -0.64 -11.34
N ASP A 142 0.03 -1.55 -12.06
CA ASP A 142 -0.75 -2.65 -11.46
C ASP A 142 0.20 -3.76 -10.97
N PHE A 143 0.88 -3.52 -9.86
CA PHE A 143 1.89 -4.44 -9.34
C PHE A 143 1.33 -5.73 -8.71
N LEU A 144 0.03 -5.79 -8.48
CA LEU A 144 -0.66 -7.01 -8.03
C LEU A 144 -1.40 -7.72 -9.16
N ASN A 145 -1.42 -7.12 -10.35
CA ASN A 145 -2.06 -7.67 -11.53
C ASN A 145 -3.58 -7.90 -11.38
N TYR A 146 -4.25 -7.06 -10.61
CA TYR A 146 -5.69 -7.21 -10.32
C TYR A 146 -6.61 -6.58 -11.36
N LEU A 147 -6.10 -5.77 -12.28
CA LEU A 147 -6.88 -5.21 -13.39
C LEU A 147 -7.04 -6.20 -14.55
N HIS A 148 -6.15 -7.17 -14.66
CA HIS A 148 -6.22 -8.19 -15.70
C HIS A 148 -7.10 -9.34 -15.22
N ASP A 149 -8.17 -9.63 -15.95
CA ASP A 149 -9.10 -10.72 -15.63
C ASP A 149 -8.36 -12.06 -15.56
N GLY A 150 -8.45 -12.74 -14.43
CA GLY A 150 -7.97 -14.10 -14.24
C GLY A 150 -6.64 -14.26 -13.50
N ALA A 151 -5.89 -13.20 -13.27
CA ALA A 151 -4.77 -13.27 -12.34
C ALA A 151 -5.30 -13.24 -10.90
N GLY A 152 -5.62 -14.39 -10.38
CA GLY A 152 -5.86 -14.56 -8.96
C GLY A 152 -4.56 -14.44 -8.18
N MET A 153 -4.66 -14.26 -6.88
CA MET A 153 -3.49 -14.26 -5.98
C MET A 153 -2.59 -15.49 -6.18
N GLU A 154 -3.12 -16.57 -6.71
CA GLU A 154 -2.41 -17.82 -7.02
C GLU A 154 -1.28 -17.63 -8.03
N ASP A 155 -1.44 -16.75 -9.02
CA ASP A 155 -0.40 -16.47 -10.02
C ASP A 155 0.77 -15.65 -9.45
N LEU A 156 0.54 -14.92 -8.35
CA LEU A 156 1.59 -14.19 -7.65
C LEU A 156 2.49 -15.11 -6.80
N PHE A 157 1.99 -16.28 -6.42
CA PHE A 157 2.69 -17.23 -5.56
C PHE A 157 3.73 -18.11 -6.29
N GLY A 158 3.72 -18.12 -7.59
CA GLY A 158 4.73 -18.79 -8.41
C GLY A 158 6.04 -18.01 -8.57
N GLN A 159 6.14 -16.83 -8.01
CA GLN A 159 7.38 -16.05 -8.06
C GLN A 159 8.27 -16.41 -6.88
N GLU A 160 9.50 -16.85 -7.19
CA GLU A 160 10.49 -17.37 -6.21
C GLU A 160 10.90 -16.38 -5.10
N ASP A 161 10.42 -15.14 -5.14
CA ASP A 161 10.82 -14.03 -4.25
C ASP A 161 9.71 -13.56 -3.28
N LEU A 162 8.72 -14.40 -2.98
CA LEU A 162 7.69 -14.03 -2.01
C LEU A 162 8.28 -13.92 -0.60
N PRO A 163 8.16 -12.77 0.07
CA PRO A 163 8.66 -12.60 1.41
C PRO A 163 7.83 -13.40 2.42
N ASN A 164 8.48 -13.84 3.52
CA ASN A 164 7.83 -14.56 4.61
C ASN A 164 6.59 -13.84 5.19
N SER A 165 6.54 -12.50 5.09
CA SER A 165 5.38 -11.70 5.50
C SER A 165 4.14 -11.98 4.66
N THR A 166 4.29 -12.34 3.40
CA THR A 166 3.16 -12.74 2.54
C THR A 166 2.58 -14.07 3.03
N ALA A 167 3.43 -14.99 3.48
CA ALA A 167 2.96 -16.25 4.06
C ALA A 167 2.09 -16.03 5.31
N VAL A 168 2.38 -15.00 6.10
CA VAL A 168 1.55 -14.64 7.28
C VAL A 168 0.19 -14.09 6.86
N LEU A 169 0.15 -13.25 5.82
CA LEU A 169 -1.11 -12.74 5.27
C LEU A 169 -1.98 -13.86 4.70
N LEU A 170 -1.36 -14.86 4.09
CA LEU A 170 -2.03 -16.01 3.50
C LEU A 170 -2.50 -17.03 4.54
N ALA A 171 -1.70 -17.29 5.56
CA ALA A 171 -2.09 -18.18 6.65
C ALA A 171 -3.33 -17.64 7.40
N GLY A 172 -3.56 -16.32 7.37
CA GLY A 172 -4.78 -15.70 7.85
C GLY A 172 -6.01 -15.98 6.97
N THR A 173 -5.82 -16.29 5.68
CA THR A 173 -6.92 -16.56 4.74
C THR A 173 -7.33 -18.03 4.70
N GLU A 174 -6.47 -18.95 5.14
CA GLU A 174 -6.80 -20.39 5.16
C GLU A 174 -7.55 -20.85 6.42
N ARG A 175 -7.82 -19.96 7.36
CA ARG A 175 -8.47 -20.27 8.65
C ARG A 175 -9.92 -19.76 8.75
N VAL A 176 -10.61 -19.67 7.65
CA VAL A 176 -12.07 -19.38 7.65
C VAL A 176 -12.84 -20.57 7.11
#